data_da22267704723c522d1ace7bf8273236
#
_entry.id   da22267704723c522d1ace7bf8273236
#
_cell.length_a   1.000
_cell.length_b   1.000
_cell.length_c   1.000
_cell.angle_alpha   90.00
_cell.angle_beta   90.00
_cell.angle_gamma   90.00
#
_symmetry.space_group_name_H-M   'P 1'
#
loop_
_entity.id
_entity.type
_entity.pdbx_description
1 polymer ?
#
loop_
_entity_poly.entity_id
_entity_poly.type
_entity_poly.pdbx_seq_one_letter_code
_entity_poly.pdbx_strand_id
1 'polypeptide(L)'
;MKVHLFGAVSSPSIANYALRRVADEGSNLSSEVAHTIKRNFYVDDCLKSVPSATEASSLIAELTAACRGCGFRLFKFTSNDVSVLNTIPADDRSKELKTRDINYDPLPTEHALGILWVVETDTFGFSVLLPDKPLTRRGILSIVSSIYDHLGFAAPFVLLAKQILQDLCKETNLAWDDEVPDDHQLRFKQWISEVPNLQKITIPRCLKLPQQAKDTNFQMHVFSDASTSGYGAVAYLTSNEGCSIESNIYPTA
;
A
#
# COMPACT_ATOMS: atom_id res chain seq x y z
N MET A 1 27.95 -21.99 2.28
CA MET A 1 27.44 -20.84 1.51
C MET A 1 27.31 -19.66 2.46
N LYS A 2 27.94 -18.52 2.17
CA LYS A 2 27.97 -17.35 3.08
C LYS A 2 26.94 -16.26 2.69
N VAL A 3 26.19 -16.48 1.62
CA VAL A 3 25.20 -15.53 1.12
C VAL A 3 23.88 -16.24 0.84
N HIS A 4 22.78 -15.52 1.05
CA HIS A 4 21.45 -16.00 0.76
C HIS A 4 21.19 -16.04 -0.76
N LEU A 5 20.55 -17.10 -1.24
CA LEU A 5 20.28 -17.28 -2.66
C LEU A 5 19.09 -16.41 -3.08
N PHE A 6 19.33 -15.41 -3.93
CA PHE A 6 18.24 -14.59 -4.48
C PHE A 6 17.40 -15.39 -5.48
N GLY A 7 16.07 -15.25 -5.41
CA GLY A 7 15.14 -15.89 -6.36
C GLY A 7 14.69 -17.32 -6.01
N ALA A 8 15.19 -17.94 -4.92
CA ALA A 8 14.61 -19.19 -4.45
C ALA A 8 13.24 -18.96 -3.78
N VAL A 9 12.32 -19.93 -3.87
CA VAL A 9 10.96 -19.84 -3.30
C VAL A 9 10.97 -19.50 -1.80
N SER A 10 11.95 -20.01 -1.05
CA SER A 10 12.11 -19.75 0.39
C SER A 10 12.80 -18.43 0.74
N SER A 11 13.35 -17.71 -0.25
CA SER A 11 14.18 -16.52 0.00
C SER A 11 13.49 -15.43 0.79
N PRO A 12 12.24 -15.03 0.48
CA PRO A 12 11.55 -13.99 1.25
C PRO A 12 11.33 -14.40 2.72
N SER A 13 10.95 -15.67 2.95
CA SER A 13 10.72 -16.19 4.30
C SER A 13 12.01 -16.25 5.13
N ILE A 14 13.13 -16.66 4.52
CA ILE A 14 14.43 -16.72 5.19
C ILE A 14 14.93 -15.30 5.50
N ALA A 15 14.79 -14.36 4.57
CA ALA A 15 15.17 -12.97 4.80
C ALA A 15 14.36 -12.34 5.95
N ASN A 16 13.03 -12.56 5.95
CA ASN A 16 12.16 -12.09 7.01
C ASN A 16 12.49 -12.74 8.37
N TYR A 17 12.77 -14.05 8.38
CA TYR A 17 13.21 -14.74 9.59
C TYR A 17 14.52 -14.16 10.13
N ALA A 18 15.52 -13.97 9.25
CA ALA A 18 16.80 -13.39 9.65
C ALA A 18 16.67 -11.97 10.19
N LEU A 19 15.79 -11.15 9.57
CA LEU A 19 15.49 -9.80 10.06
C LEU A 19 14.83 -9.85 11.45
N ARG A 20 13.87 -10.76 11.68
CA ARG A 20 13.24 -10.93 13.00
C ARG A 20 14.23 -11.36 14.08
N ARG A 21 15.25 -12.14 13.73
CA ARG A 21 16.31 -12.54 14.66
C ARG A 21 17.11 -11.32 15.16
N VAL A 22 17.23 -10.25 14.37
CA VAL A 22 17.82 -8.98 14.84
C VAL A 22 17.07 -8.46 16.07
N ALA A 23 15.73 -8.53 16.06
CA ALA A 23 14.90 -8.09 17.18
C ALA A 23 14.93 -9.05 18.38
N ASP A 24 15.20 -10.33 18.17
CA ASP A 24 15.22 -11.35 19.24
C ASP A 24 16.59 -11.43 19.93
N GLU A 25 17.67 -11.25 19.19
CA GLU A 25 19.06 -11.43 19.66
C GLU A 25 19.80 -10.11 19.91
N GLY A 26 19.25 -8.98 19.44
CA GLY A 26 19.86 -7.67 19.63
C GLY A 26 19.88 -7.27 21.11
N SER A 27 21.09 -7.26 21.71
CA SER A 27 21.27 -6.73 23.06
C SER A 27 21.07 -5.22 23.05
N ASN A 28 20.25 -4.71 23.98
CA ASN A 28 19.96 -3.26 24.17
C ASN A 28 19.12 -2.57 23.09
N LEU A 29 18.25 -3.31 22.37
CA LEU A 29 17.27 -2.67 21.49
C LEU A 29 16.11 -2.08 22.31
N SER A 30 15.67 -0.89 21.93
CA SER A 30 14.41 -0.36 22.49
C SER A 30 13.23 -1.26 22.09
N SER A 31 12.20 -1.28 22.94
CA SER A 31 10.98 -2.07 22.66
C SER A 31 10.32 -1.61 21.34
N GLU A 32 10.42 -0.34 20.99
CA GLU A 32 9.87 0.23 19.77
C GLU A 32 10.60 -0.26 18.52
N VAL A 33 11.94 -0.34 18.55
CA VAL A 33 12.76 -0.92 17.47
C VAL A 33 12.43 -2.38 17.28
N ALA A 34 12.40 -3.17 18.36
CA ALA A 34 12.08 -4.59 18.29
C ALA A 34 10.65 -4.82 17.75
N HIS A 35 9.67 -4.00 18.18
CA HIS A 35 8.30 -4.03 17.67
C HIS A 35 8.26 -3.68 16.18
N THR A 36 8.95 -2.62 15.78
CA THR A 36 9.00 -2.17 14.38
C THR A 36 9.58 -3.25 13.47
N ILE A 37 10.70 -3.88 13.86
CA ILE A 37 11.28 -4.99 13.08
C ILE A 37 10.28 -6.15 12.93
N LYS A 38 9.55 -6.49 13.98
CA LYS A 38 8.63 -7.65 13.98
C LYS A 38 7.32 -7.41 13.25
N ARG A 39 6.83 -6.17 13.19
CA ARG A 39 5.45 -5.84 12.78
C ARG A 39 5.32 -4.90 11.60
N ASN A 40 6.35 -4.11 11.31
CA ASN A 40 6.28 -3.07 10.30
C ASN A 40 7.06 -3.36 9.02
N PHE A 41 7.77 -4.49 8.97
CA PHE A 41 8.43 -4.95 7.75
C PHE A 41 7.53 -5.92 6.97
N TYR A 42 7.33 -5.62 5.71
CA TYR A 42 6.72 -6.50 4.73
C TYR A 42 7.74 -6.79 3.62
N VAL A 43 8.30 -8.00 3.63
CA VAL A 43 9.43 -8.42 2.79
C VAL A 43 10.61 -7.48 2.98
N ASP A 44 10.82 -6.53 2.09
CA ASP A 44 11.91 -5.55 2.07
C ASP A 44 11.48 -4.10 2.40
N ASP A 45 10.18 -3.84 2.48
CA ASP A 45 9.64 -2.53 2.83
C ASP A 45 9.31 -2.42 4.32
N CYS A 46 9.66 -1.29 4.93
CA CYS A 46 9.26 -0.93 6.29
C CYS A 46 8.33 0.28 6.27
N LEU A 47 7.11 0.10 6.77
CA LEU A 47 6.12 1.18 6.88
C LEU A 47 5.81 1.46 8.35
N LYS A 48 6.06 2.69 8.78
CA LYS A 48 5.86 3.09 10.17
C LYS A 48 5.35 4.52 10.28
N SER A 49 4.33 4.72 11.09
CA SER A 49 3.88 6.03 11.53
C SER A 49 4.29 6.23 13.00
N VAL A 50 4.73 7.43 13.31
CA VAL A 50 5.11 7.84 14.67
C VAL A 50 4.52 9.23 14.98
N PRO A 51 4.35 9.59 16.25
CA PRO A 51 3.67 10.83 16.64
C PRO A 51 4.44 12.12 16.33
N SER A 52 5.76 12.06 16.18
CA SER A 52 6.60 13.25 15.98
C SER A 52 7.83 12.99 15.11
N ALA A 53 8.35 14.05 14.51
CA ALA A 53 9.59 14.03 13.73
C ALA A 53 10.80 13.59 14.58
N THR A 54 10.84 13.99 15.86
CA THR A 54 11.91 13.59 16.79
C THR A 54 11.90 12.09 17.03
N GLU A 55 10.73 11.51 17.29
CA GLU A 55 10.57 10.06 17.45
C GLU A 55 10.93 9.32 16.15
N ALA A 56 10.53 9.85 14.98
CA ALA A 56 10.90 9.29 13.69
C ALA A 56 12.41 9.23 13.51
N SER A 57 13.11 10.35 13.76
CA SER A 57 14.56 10.44 13.60
C SER A 57 15.32 9.50 14.55
N SER A 58 14.88 9.41 15.81
CA SER A 58 15.46 8.47 16.79
C SER A 58 15.26 7.02 16.35
N LEU A 59 14.03 6.66 15.95
CA LEU A 59 13.70 5.32 15.49
C LEU A 59 14.50 4.92 14.25
N ILE A 60 14.67 5.83 13.27
CA ILE A 60 15.49 5.58 12.07
C ILE A 60 16.94 5.30 12.44
N ALA A 61 17.52 6.11 13.34
CA ALA A 61 18.89 5.94 13.79
C ALA A 61 19.10 4.59 14.49
N GLU A 62 18.23 4.25 15.43
CA GLU A 62 18.29 2.99 16.19
C GLU A 62 18.06 1.76 15.28
N LEU A 63 17.05 1.79 14.40
CA LEU A 63 16.79 0.73 13.42
C LEU A 63 17.98 0.51 12.48
N THR A 64 18.56 1.61 11.98
CA THR A 64 19.71 1.54 11.09
C THR A 64 20.93 0.93 11.79
N ALA A 65 21.18 1.32 13.04
CA ALA A 65 22.26 0.76 13.83
C ALA A 65 22.06 -0.74 14.12
N ALA A 66 20.86 -1.12 14.55
CA ALA A 66 20.49 -2.50 14.85
C ALA A 66 20.62 -3.41 13.62
N CYS A 67 20.06 -3.01 12.50
CA CYS A 67 20.12 -3.78 11.25
C CYS A 67 21.55 -3.88 10.72
N ARG A 68 22.31 -2.77 10.75
CA ARG A 68 23.72 -2.74 10.29
C ARG A 68 24.60 -3.67 11.12
N GLY A 69 24.38 -3.75 12.43
CA GLY A 69 25.10 -4.67 13.32
C GLY A 69 24.95 -6.14 12.94
N CYS A 70 23.84 -6.49 12.28
CA CYS A 70 23.54 -7.84 11.79
C CYS A 70 23.74 -8.00 10.27
N GLY A 71 24.36 -7.03 9.59
CA GLY A 71 24.66 -7.09 8.17
C GLY A 71 23.54 -6.65 7.23
N PHE A 72 22.44 -6.11 7.75
CA PHE A 72 21.37 -5.53 6.93
C PHE A 72 21.61 -4.03 6.76
N ARG A 73 21.58 -3.55 5.52
CA ARG A 73 21.62 -2.12 5.21
C ARG A 73 20.22 -1.62 4.88
N LEU A 74 19.71 -0.70 5.70
CA LEU A 74 18.49 0.05 5.38
C LEU A 74 18.85 1.25 4.50
N PHE A 75 18.07 1.49 3.47
CA PHE A 75 18.23 2.60 2.52
C PHE A 75 16.90 2.86 1.81
N LYS A 76 16.83 3.88 0.92
CA LYS A 76 15.62 4.39 0.27
C LYS A 76 14.59 4.93 1.27
N PHE A 77 15.07 5.63 2.27
CA PHE A 77 14.19 6.29 3.23
C PHE A 77 13.35 7.39 2.56
N THR A 78 12.10 7.45 2.95
CA THR A 78 11.13 8.50 2.60
C THR A 78 10.34 8.90 3.86
N SER A 79 9.94 10.16 3.95
CA SER A 79 9.12 10.70 5.03
C SER A 79 8.26 11.85 4.50
N ASN A 80 7.08 12.03 5.06
CA ASN A 80 6.23 13.20 4.84
C ASN A 80 6.65 14.43 5.69
N ASP A 81 7.74 14.33 6.41
CA ASP A 81 8.32 15.43 7.21
C ASP A 81 9.75 15.71 6.75
N VAL A 82 9.98 16.91 6.22
CA VAL A 82 11.27 17.38 5.71
C VAL A 82 12.34 17.40 6.80
N SER A 83 11.98 17.70 8.05
CA SER A 83 12.93 17.72 9.16
C SER A 83 13.52 16.32 9.43
N VAL A 84 12.72 15.27 9.27
CA VAL A 84 13.18 13.87 9.35
C VAL A 84 14.12 13.55 8.19
N LEU A 85 13.75 13.95 6.96
CA LEU A 85 14.59 13.73 5.77
C LEU A 85 15.96 14.39 5.90
N ASN A 86 16.03 15.55 6.56
CA ASN A 86 17.29 16.25 6.80
C ASN A 86 18.23 15.49 7.75
N THR A 87 17.74 14.60 8.59
CA THR A 87 18.57 13.75 9.46
C THR A 87 19.16 12.53 8.73
N ILE A 88 18.64 12.21 7.54
CA ILE A 88 19.01 11.01 6.76
C ILE A 88 20.09 11.39 5.74
N PRO A 89 21.22 10.64 5.67
CA PRO A 89 22.21 10.84 4.63
C PRO A 89 21.60 10.80 3.23
N ALA A 90 22.01 11.70 2.34
CA ALA A 90 21.46 11.81 0.99
C ALA A 90 21.52 10.47 0.21
N ASP A 91 22.61 9.70 0.39
CA ASP A 91 22.77 8.39 -0.27
C ASP A 91 21.80 7.31 0.22
N ASP A 92 21.21 7.48 1.39
CA ASP A 92 20.26 6.52 1.96
C ASP A 92 18.79 6.95 1.72
N ARG A 93 18.54 8.14 1.13
CA ARG A 93 17.18 8.57 0.74
C ARG A 93 16.67 7.83 -0.48
N SER A 94 15.35 7.88 -0.74
CA SER A 94 14.76 7.33 -1.95
C SER A 94 15.34 7.97 -3.22
N LYS A 95 15.22 7.29 -4.35
CA LYS A 95 15.79 7.75 -5.62
C LYS A 95 15.23 9.12 -6.03
N GLU A 96 13.94 9.31 -5.86
CA GLU A 96 13.25 10.54 -6.23
C GLU A 96 13.69 11.73 -5.35
N LEU A 97 14.00 11.48 -4.07
CA LEU A 97 14.51 12.49 -3.15
C LEU A 97 15.97 12.86 -3.38
N LYS A 98 16.78 11.97 -3.96
CA LYS A 98 18.22 12.25 -4.23
C LYS A 98 18.42 13.32 -5.28
N THR A 99 17.47 13.50 -6.19
CA THR A 99 17.56 14.44 -7.31
C THR A 99 16.86 15.78 -7.04
N ARG A 100 16.27 15.95 -5.86
CA ARG A 100 15.49 17.13 -5.47
C ARG A 100 16.14 17.89 -4.33
N ASP A 101 15.89 19.19 -4.28
CA ASP A 101 16.16 19.99 -3.09
C ASP A 101 14.96 19.86 -2.13
N ILE A 102 15.11 19.01 -1.10
CA ILE A 102 14.03 18.69 -0.16
C ILE A 102 13.52 19.88 0.66
N ASN A 103 14.20 21.05 0.62
CA ASN A 103 13.76 22.24 1.31
C ASN A 103 12.94 23.19 0.43
N TYR A 104 13.01 23.03 -0.89
CA TYR A 104 12.38 23.94 -1.87
C TYR A 104 11.48 23.23 -2.86
N ASP A 105 11.78 21.99 -3.21
CA ASP A 105 10.96 21.21 -4.12
C ASP A 105 9.84 20.46 -3.38
N PRO A 106 8.67 20.27 -4.00
CA PRO A 106 7.61 19.44 -3.41
C PRO A 106 8.10 17.99 -3.23
N LEU A 107 7.65 17.35 -2.16
CA LEU A 107 7.97 15.95 -1.90
C LEU A 107 7.44 15.04 -3.02
N PRO A 108 8.14 13.97 -3.35
CA PRO A 108 7.79 13.12 -4.48
C PRO A 108 6.54 12.29 -4.22
N THR A 109 6.07 11.67 -5.28
CA THR A 109 5.13 10.56 -5.19
C THR A 109 5.91 9.26 -5.14
N GLU A 110 5.63 8.42 -4.17
CA GLU A 110 6.31 7.15 -3.94
C GLU A 110 5.32 5.98 -4.08
N HIS A 111 5.84 4.79 -4.29
CA HIS A 111 5.06 3.56 -4.24
C HIS A 111 5.38 2.80 -2.96
N ALA A 112 4.40 2.69 -2.09
CA ALA A 112 4.51 1.90 -0.86
C ALA A 112 3.63 0.65 -0.99
N LEU A 113 4.23 -0.52 -1.02
CA LEU A 113 3.53 -1.80 -1.24
C LEU A 113 2.63 -1.78 -2.51
N GLY A 114 3.07 -1.07 -3.57
CA GLY A 114 2.32 -0.90 -4.82
C GLY A 114 1.23 0.16 -4.80
N ILE A 115 0.91 0.74 -3.65
CA ILE A 115 -0.03 1.86 -3.52
C ILE A 115 0.71 3.16 -3.83
N LEU A 116 0.08 4.05 -4.58
CA LEU A 116 0.60 5.37 -4.84
C LEU A 116 0.46 6.24 -3.59
N TRP A 117 1.57 6.71 -3.04
CA TRP A 117 1.61 7.62 -1.91
C TRP A 117 2.13 9.00 -2.35
N VAL A 118 1.25 9.99 -2.31
CA VAL A 118 1.59 11.39 -2.53
C VAL A 118 2.14 11.94 -1.22
N VAL A 119 3.47 11.97 -1.09
CA VAL A 119 4.16 12.25 0.17
C VAL A 119 3.87 13.66 0.66
N GLU A 120 3.80 14.64 -0.26
CA GLU A 120 3.54 16.06 0.04
C GLU A 120 2.22 16.29 0.76
N THR A 121 1.16 15.62 0.36
CA THR A 121 -0.19 15.75 0.93
C THR A 121 -0.52 14.66 1.93
N ASP A 122 0.36 13.68 2.10
CA ASP A 122 0.18 12.47 2.89
C ASP A 122 -1.11 11.71 2.54
N THR A 123 -1.35 11.53 1.23
CA THR A 123 -2.54 10.86 0.71
C THR A 123 -2.18 9.66 -0.16
N PHE A 124 -3.05 8.66 -0.16
CA PHE A 124 -3.03 7.59 -1.15
C PHE A 124 -3.83 7.99 -2.39
N GLY A 125 -3.40 7.47 -3.54
CA GLY A 125 -4.06 7.66 -4.82
C GLY A 125 -3.91 6.43 -5.71
N PHE A 126 -4.42 6.54 -6.94
CA PHE A 126 -4.32 5.51 -7.94
C PHE A 126 -3.45 5.98 -9.11
N SER A 127 -2.46 5.17 -9.48
CA SER A 127 -1.76 5.30 -10.76
C SER A 127 -2.34 4.29 -11.73
N VAL A 128 -3.08 4.76 -12.71
CA VAL A 128 -3.74 3.89 -13.68
C VAL A 128 -3.01 3.96 -15.01
N LEU A 129 -2.25 2.92 -15.30
CA LEU A 129 -1.63 2.69 -16.60
C LEU A 129 -2.22 1.40 -17.17
N LEU A 130 -3.24 1.54 -18.02
CA LEU A 130 -3.89 0.39 -18.62
C LEU A 130 -2.99 -0.18 -19.73
N PRO A 131 -2.70 -1.50 -19.69
CA PRO A 131 -1.98 -2.14 -20.78
C PRO A 131 -2.87 -2.22 -22.02
N ASP A 132 -2.28 -1.97 -23.19
CA ASP A 132 -2.96 -2.20 -24.46
C ASP A 132 -3.04 -3.72 -24.71
N LYS A 133 -4.24 -4.26 -24.59
CA LYS A 133 -4.53 -5.69 -24.71
C LYS A 133 -5.78 -5.91 -25.57
N PRO A 134 -5.82 -6.99 -26.37
CA PRO A 134 -7.00 -7.34 -27.14
C PRO A 134 -8.18 -7.64 -26.24
N LEU A 135 -9.40 -7.43 -26.74
CA LEU A 135 -10.64 -7.73 -26.01
C LEU A 135 -10.91 -9.25 -26.04
N THR A 136 -10.14 -9.96 -25.26
CA THR A 136 -10.26 -11.39 -24.98
C THR A 136 -10.40 -11.59 -23.46
N ARG A 137 -10.80 -12.77 -23.00
CA ARG A 137 -10.83 -13.08 -21.56
C ARG A 137 -9.47 -12.78 -20.90
N ARG A 138 -8.37 -13.20 -21.55
CA ARG A 138 -7.00 -12.97 -21.06
C ARG A 138 -6.65 -11.48 -21.03
N GLY A 139 -7.02 -10.75 -22.07
CA GLY A 139 -6.79 -9.30 -22.15
C GLY A 139 -7.56 -8.53 -21.08
N ILE A 140 -8.85 -8.84 -20.92
CA ILE A 140 -9.71 -8.24 -19.88
C ILE A 140 -9.14 -8.53 -18.49
N LEU A 141 -8.77 -9.78 -18.19
CA LEU A 141 -8.15 -10.15 -16.92
C LEU A 141 -6.87 -9.35 -16.67
N SER A 142 -6.02 -9.22 -17.69
CA SER A 142 -4.78 -8.46 -17.59
C SER A 142 -5.03 -6.97 -17.29
N ILE A 143 -6.03 -6.36 -17.95
CA ILE A 143 -6.40 -4.95 -17.74
C ILE A 143 -6.97 -4.75 -16.33
N VAL A 144 -7.91 -5.59 -15.91
CA VAL A 144 -8.53 -5.50 -14.57
C VAL A 144 -7.48 -5.69 -13.47
N SER A 145 -6.59 -6.67 -13.65
CA SER A 145 -5.52 -6.96 -12.68
C SER A 145 -4.42 -5.89 -12.63
N SER A 146 -4.36 -4.98 -13.61
CA SER A 146 -3.41 -3.86 -13.58
C SER A 146 -3.83 -2.73 -12.64
N ILE A 147 -5.10 -2.71 -12.20
CA ILE A 147 -5.56 -1.78 -11.19
C ILE A 147 -5.18 -2.34 -9.82
N TYR A 148 -4.13 -1.75 -9.25
CA TYR A 148 -3.63 -2.16 -7.96
C TYR A 148 -4.43 -1.50 -6.84
N ASP A 149 -5.17 -2.30 -6.07
CA ASP A 149 -6.07 -1.84 -5.01
C ASP A 149 -6.05 -2.79 -3.80
N HIS A 150 -4.94 -2.77 -3.07
CA HIS A 150 -4.76 -3.63 -1.89
C HIS A 150 -5.67 -3.27 -0.72
N LEU A 151 -6.06 -2.00 -0.65
CA LEU A 151 -6.92 -1.50 0.43
C LEU A 151 -8.41 -1.60 0.09
N GLY A 152 -8.75 -1.94 -1.17
CA GLY A 152 -10.13 -2.15 -1.60
C GLY A 152 -10.93 -0.86 -1.84
N PHE A 153 -10.29 0.30 -1.92
CA PHE A 153 -10.99 1.57 -2.15
C PHE A 153 -11.70 1.64 -3.51
N ALA A 154 -11.15 0.98 -4.53
CA ALA A 154 -11.75 0.84 -5.85
C ALA A 154 -12.53 -0.47 -6.02
N ALA A 155 -12.65 -1.31 -4.97
CA ALA A 155 -13.28 -2.63 -5.06
C ALA A 155 -14.68 -2.61 -5.69
N PRO A 156 -15.60 -1.68 -5.34
CA PRO A 156 -16.93 -1.61 -5.97
C PRO A 156 -16.86 -1.35 -7.48
N PHE A 157 -15.91 -0.51 -7.91
CA PHE A 157 -15.68 -0.20 -9.31
C PHE A 157 -15.06 -1.38 -10.07
N VAL A 158 -14.07 -2.03 -9.49
CA VAL A 158 -13.38 -3.20 -10.06
C VAL A 158 -14.29 -4.41 -10.12
N LEU A 159 -15.26 -4.54 -9.18
CA LEU A 159 -16.24 -5.62 -9.17
C LEU A 159 -17.04 -5.69 -10.46
N LEU A 160 -17.42 -4.56 -11.05
CA LEU A 160 -18.15 -4.51 -12.32
C LEU A 160 -17.40 -5.22 -13.45
N ALA A 161 -16.11 -4.97 -13.57
CA ALA A 161 -15.28 -5.64 -14.58
C ALA A 161 -15.05 -7.13 -14.27
N LYS A 162 -14.92 -7.48 -12.98
CA LYS A 162 -14.84 -8.89 -12.55
C LYS A 162 -16.12 -9.63 -12.86
N GLN A 163 -17.31 -9.01 -12.75
CA GLN A 163 -18.58 -9.60 -13.13
C GLN A 163 -18.66 -9.85 -14.64
N ILE A 164 -18.20 -8.91 -15.48
CA ILE A 164 -18.13 -9.14 -16.93
C ILE A 164 -17.23 -10.36 -17.22
N LEU A 165 -16.08 -10.44 -16.59
CA LEU A 165 -15.18 -11.60 -16.76
C LEU A 165 -15.81 -12.89 -16.25
N GLN A 166 -16.54 -12.85 -15.14
CA GLN A 166 -17.29 -14.01 -14.62
C GLN A 166 -18.36 -14.49 -15.59
N ASP A 167 -19.11 -13.56 -16.19
CA ASP A 167 -20.12 -13.90 -17.19
C ASP A 167 -19.46 -14.57 -18.40
N LEU A 168 -18.38 -14.01 -18.93
CA LEU A 168 -17.58 -14.61 -20.00
C LEU A 168 -17.04 -16.00 -19.64
N CYS A 169 -16.72 -16.28 -18.39
CA CYS A 169 -16.26 -17.58 -17.95
C CYS A 169 -17.38 -18.66 -17.92
N LYS A 170 -18.64 -18.24 -17.91
CA LYS A 170 -19.80 -19.14 -18.05
C LYS A 170 -20.05 -19.57 -19.49
N GLU A 171 -19.52 -18.81 -20.46
CA GLU A 171 -19.61 -19.14 -21.89
C GLU A 171 -18.75 -20.36 -22.22
N THR A 172 -19.35 -21.51 -22.42
CA THR A 172 -18.65 -22.79 -22.59
C THR A 172 -17.86 -22.90 -23.90
N ASN A 173 -18.27 -22.13 -24.93
CA ASN A 173 -17.67 -22.20 -26.27
C ASN A 173 -16.65 -21.09 -26.55
N LEU A 174 -16.30 -20.27 -25.57
CA LEU A 174 -15.35 -19.17 -25.73
C LEU A 174 -14.00 -19.55 -25.11
N ALA A 175 -12.92 -19.60 -25.88
CA ALA A 175 -11.57 -19.81 -25.38
C ALA A 175 -10.99 -18.53 -24.76
N TRP A 176 -9.85 -18.66 -24.06
CA TRP A 176 -9.21 -17.54 -23.37
C TRP A 176 -8.71 -16.42 -24.28
N ASP A 177 -8.38 -16.77 -25.52
CA ASP A 177 -7.81 -15.85 -26.51
C ASP A 177 -8.78 -15.56 -27.66
N ASP A 178 -10.02 -16.06 -27.59
CA ASP A 178 -11.08 -15.71 -28.52
C ASP A 178 -11.59 -14.30 -28.28
N GLU A 179 -12.05 -13.65 -29.33
CA GLU A 179 -12.66 -12.35 -29.26
C GLU A 179 -13.98 -12.41 -28.47
N VAL A 180 -14.14 -11.48 -27.57
CA VAL A 180 -15.30 -11.40 -26.66
C VAL A 180 -16.54 -10.94 -27.44
N PRO A 181 -17.74 -11.49 -27.19
CA PRO A 181 -19.00 -11.06 -27.83
C PRO A 181 -19.25 -9.56 -27.69
N ASP A 182 -19.90 -8.96 -28.70
CA ASP A 182 -20.08 -7.51 -28.84
C ASP A 182 -20.75 -6.83 -27.63
N ASP A 183 -21.72 -7.48 -27.00
CA ASP A 183 -22.41 -6.97 -25.81
C ASP A 183 -21.47 -6.85 -24.61
N HIS A 184 -20.61 -7.84 -24.40
CA HIS A 184 -19.58 -7.81 -23.35
C HIS A 184 -18.46 -6.82 -23.68
N GLN A 185 -18.09 -6.69 -24.98
CA GLN A 185 -17.15 -5.66 -25.42
C GLN A 185 -17.67 -4.26 -25.08
N LEU A 186 -18.96 -4.00 -25.39
CA LEU A 186 -19.57 -2.69 -25.13
C LEU A 186 -19.55 -2.36 -23.63
N ARG A 187 -19.98 -3.28 -22.78
CA ARG A 187 -19.95 -3.13 -21.30
C ARG A 187 -18.55 -2.86 -20.80
N PHE A 188 -17.55 -3.60 -21.30
CA PHE A 188 -16.17 -3.45 -20.86
C PHE A 188 -15.54 -2.15 -21.37
N LYS A 189 -15.82 -1.71 -22.62
CA LYS A 189 -15.38 -0.42 -23.14
C LYS A 189 -15.95 0.76 -22.35
N GLN A 190 -17.23 0.66 -21.95
CA GLN A 190 -17.85 1.65 -21.07
C GLN A 190 -17.15 1.72 -19.71
N TRP A 191 -16.88 0.56 -19.08
CA TRP A 191 -16.14 0.50 -17.82
C TRP A 191 -14.72 1.09 -17.96
N ILE A 192 -13.97 0.74 -19.02
CA ILE A 192 -12.64 1.30 -19.28
C ILE A 192 -12.67 2.83 -19.39
N SER A 193 -13.69 3.41 -20.00
CA SER A 193 -13.79 4.86 -20.16
C SER A 193 -13.88 5.60 -18.83
N GLU A 194 -14.35 4.94 -17.77
CA GLU A 194 -14.47 5.50 -16.42
C GLU A 194 -13.19 5.29 -15.57
N VAL A 195 -12.31 4.37 -15.95
CA VAL A 195 -11.09 4.04 -15.20
C VAL A 195 -10.19 5.27 -14.90
N PRO A 196 -10.03 6.26 -15.81
CA PRO A 196 -9.26 7.46 -15.53
C PRO A 196 -9.79 8.28 -14.33
N ASN A 197 -11.07 8.13 -13.97
CA ASN A 197 -11.65 8.81 -12.82
C ASN A 197 -11.07 8.31 -11.49
N LEU A 198 -10.52 7.10 -11.43
CA LEU A 198 -9.83 6.60 -10.24
C LEU A 198 -8.64 7.48 -9.85
N GLN A 199 -7.96 8.11 -10.81
CA GLN A 199 -6.84 9.02 -10.53
C GLN A 199 -7.25 10.29 -9.78
N LYS A 200 -8.54 10.61 -9.74
CA LYS A 200 -9.09 11.76 -8.99
C LYS A 200 -9.35 11.43 -7.52
N ILE A 201 -9.28 10.14 -7.17
CA ILE A 201 -9.54 9.68 -5.80
C ILE A 201 -8.27 9.92 -4.99
N THR A 202 -8.41 10.67 -3.91
CA THR A 202 -7.35 10.90 -2.92
C THR A 202 -7.87 10.51 -1.54
N ILE A 203 -7.08 9.71 -0.81
CA ILE A 203 -7.47 9.14 0.47
C ILE A 203 -6.42 9.53 1.50
N PRO A 204 -6.76 10.24 2.58
CA PRO A 204 -5.82 10.54 3.65
C PRO A 204 -5.18 9.25 4.18
N ARG A 205 -3.84 9.19 4.23
CA ARG A 205 -3.13 8.03 4.79
C ARG A 205 -3.29 7.95 6.31
N CYS A 206 -3.26 9.10 6.96
CA CYS A 206 -3.41 9.17 8.40
C CYS A 206 -4.90 9.11 8.78
N LEU A 207 -5.27 8.10 9.56
CA LEU A 207 -6.63 7.89 10.05
C LEU A 207 -6.98 8.79 11.21
N LYS A 208 -5.95 9.25 11.93
CA LYS A 208 -6.08 10.13 13.08
C LYS A 208 -6.13 11.57 12.59
N LEU A 209 -7.15 12.31 13.00
CA LEU A 209 -7.25 13.73 12.69
C LEU A 209 -6.19 14.52 13.48
N PRO A 210 -5.67 15.62 12.89
CA PRO A 210 -4.61 16.43 13.54
C PRO A 210 -4.97 16.96 14.93
N GLN A 211 -6.26 17.17 15.20
CA GLN A 211 -6.77 17.71 16.47
C GLN A 211 -7.05 16.65 17.53
N GLN A 212 -6.97 15.37 17.20
CA GLN A 212 -7.29 14.29 18.14
C GLN A 212 -6.16 14.10 19.17
N ALA A 213 -6.55 13.96 20.45
CA ALA A 213 -5.60 13.72 21.55
C ALA A 213 -4.86 12.39 21.38
N LYS A 214 -3.68 12.27 22.03
CA LYS A 214 -2.88 11.04 21.98
C LYS A 214 -3.64 9.82 22.48
N ASP A 215 -4.54 9.99 23.43
CA ASP A 215 -5.28 8.93 24.12
C ASP A 215 -6.72 8.78 23.62
N THR A 216 -7.01 9.22 22.38
CA THR A 216 -8.32 9.05 21.75
C THR A 216 -8.67 7.57 21.65
N ASN A 217 -9.81 7.17 22.21
CA ASN A 217 -10.34 5.84 22.06
C ASN A 217 -11.00 5.69 20.69
N PHE A 218 -10.60 4.66 19.98
CA PHE A 218 -11.19 4.29 18.69
C PHE A 218 -12.05 3.05 18.83
N GLN A 219 -13.17 3.05 18.10
CA GLN A 219 -14.00 1.87 17.92
C GLN A 219 -14.01 1.49 16.44
N MET A 220 -13.83 0.21 16.17
CA MET A 220 -13.91 -0.31 14.81
C MET A 220 -15.28 -0.98 14.60
N HIS A 221 -15.99 -0.53 13.58
CA HIS A 221 -17.27 -1.09 13.16
C HIS A 221 -17.07 -1.78 11.82
N VAL A 222 -17.37 -3.08 11.75
CA VAL A 222 -17.23 -3.87 10.52
C VAL A 222 -18.61 -4.26 10.03
N PHE A 223 -18.88 -4.00 8.76
CA PHE A 223 -20.10 -4.38 8.07
C PHE A 223 -19.74 -5.31 6.91
N SER A 224 -20.52 -6.34 6.70
CA SER A 224 -20.37 -7.24 5.57
C SER A 224 -21.72 -7.62 5.01
N ASP A 225 -21.77 -7.79 3.69
CA ASP A 225 -22.95 -8.26 2.98
C ASP A 225 -22.52 -9.16 1.83
N ALA A 226 -23.41 -10.07 1.43
CA ALA A 226 -23.17 -11.02 0.36
C ALA A 226 -24.43 -11.23 -0.48
N SER A 227 -24.23 -11.33 -1.80
CA SER A 227 -25.25 -11.66 -2.77
C SER A 227 -24.76 -12.78 -3.70
N THR A 228 -25.61 -13.17 -4.65
CA THR A 228 -25.21 -14.14 -5.70
C THR A 228 -24.17 -13.55 -6.67
N SER A 229 -24.02 -12.22 -6.71
CA SER A 229 -23.14 -11.51 -7.64
C SER A 229 -21.80 -11.11 -7.05
N GLY A 230 -21.69 -11.14 -5.72
CA GLY A 230 -20.47 -10.75 -5.02
C GLY A 230 -20.67 -10.58 -3.52
N TYR A 231 -19.60 -10.41 -2.81
CA TYR A 231 -19.59 -10.09 -1.39
C TYR A 231 -18.67 -8.90 -1.12
N GLY A 232 -18.93 -8.18 -0.05
CA GLY A 232 -18.14 -7.05 0.36
C GLY A 232 -18.10 -6.94 1.87
N ALA A 233 -17.04 -6.31 2.36
CA ALA A 233 -16.93 -5.90 3.74
C ALA A 233 -16.33 -4.50 3.81
N VAL A 234 -16.72 -3.72 4.81
CA VAL A 234 -16.19 -2.39 5.07
C VAL A 234 -15.97 -2.22 6.56
N ALA A 235 -14.86 -1.60 6.92
CA ALA A 235 -14.55 -1.24 8.29
C ALA A 235 -14.55 0.27 8.45
N TYR A 236 -15.23 0.76 9.47
CA TYR A 236 -15.23 2.17 9.88
C TYR A 236 -14.49 2.31 11.19
N LEU A 237 -13.62 3.31 11.28
CA LEU A 237 -12.99 3.70 12.53
C LEU A 237 -13.70 4.95 13.04
N THR A 238 -14.23 4.89 14.26
CA THR A 238 -14.88 6.05 14.91
C THR A 238 -14.08 6.45 16.14
N SER A 239 -14.04 7.75 16.43
CA SER A 239 -13.45 8.29 17.65
C SER A 239 -14.49 9.03 18.46
N ASN A 240 -14.45 8.90 19.80
CA ASN A 240 -15.36 9.55 20.74
C ASN A 240 -14.72 10.81 21.34
N GLU A 241 -14.30 11.77 20.52
CA GLU A 241 -13.89 13.07 21.02
C GLU A 241 -14.94 14.14 20.67
N GLY A 242 -15.85 14.42 21.63
CA GLY A 242 -16.86 15.44 21.45
C GLY A 242 -17.87 15.12 20.34
N CYS A 243 -19.03 15.69 20.28
CA CYS A 243 -20.20 15.39 19.45
C CYS A 243 -20.03 15.20 17.92
N SER A 244 -18.87 14.89 17.37
CA SER A 244 -18.66 14.57 15.96
C SER A 244 -18.19 13.12 15.79
N ILE A 245 -19.03 12.29 15.23
CA ILE A 245 -18.68 10.96 14.75
C ILE A 245 -18.05 11.15 13.37
N GLU A 246 -16.72 11.03 13.27
CA GLU A 246 -16.04 11.00 11.98
C GLU A 246 -15.74 9.54 11.63
N SER A 247 -16.27 9.10 10.48
CA SER A 247 -16.09 7.74 9.98
C SER A 247 -15.15 7.72 8.78
N ASN A 248 -14.09 6.93 8.84
CA ASN A 248 -13.25 6.62 7.71
C ASN A 248 -13.61 5.22 7.18
N ILE A 249 -13.80 5.09 5.88
CA ILE A 249 -14.21 3.85 5.23
C ILE A 249 -12.97 3.05 4.83
N TYR A 250 -12.91 1.80 5.25
CA TYR A 250 -11.92 0.82 4.78
C TYR A 250 -12.66 -0.32 4.09
N PRO A 251 -12.70 -0.34 2.75
CA PRO A 251 -13.19 -1.50 2.03
C PRO A 251 -12.17 -2.63 2.15
N THR A 252 -12.64 -3.81 2.54
CA THR A 252 -11.88 -5.06 2.41
C THR A 252 -12.46 -5.86 1.26
N ALA A 253 -11.60 -6.28 0.32
CA ALA A 253 -12.00 -7.16 -0.79
C ALA A 253 -12.05 -8.61 -0.33
#